data_c5fe94ec30f5ea8722ae52fe4fc8a212
#
_entry.id   c5fe94ec30f5ea8722ae52fe4fc8a212
#
_cell.length_a   1.000
_cell.length_b   1.000
_cell.length_c   1.000
_cell.angle_alpha   90.00
_cell.angle_beta   90.00
_cell.angle_gamma   90.00
#
_symmetry.space_group_name_H-M   'P 1'
#
loop_
_entity.id
_entity.type
_entity.pdbx_description
1 polymer ?
#
loop_
_entity_poly.entity_id
_entity_poly.type
_entity_poly.pdbx_seq_one_letter_code
_entity_poly.pdbx_strand_id
1 'polypeptide(L)'
;VRSNMYKKYGLTLTGLMREYKIDPDEYLDFIHDVTHPELKYEKQLQKSLNNLSGRKFIYTNASQSHAKKILSAMGLEAEFEKILDIKATQYVPKPDPKSYDIMLKSFGILSDQIENSIFIEDTAKNLKPAKLLGLKTVWMENERNIEDYKKNSEYVDYTYSDIKSFLNDIHNNN
;
A
#
# COMPACT_ATOMS: atom_id res chain seq x y z
N VAL A 1 -11.77 -21.75 1.66
CA VAL A 1 -10.99 -21.50 0.44
C VAL A 1 -10.14 -20.24 0.61
N ARG A 2 -10.71 -19.04 0.78
CA ARG A 2 -10.01 -17.75 0.84
C ARG A 2 -8.81 -17.74 1.82
N SER A 3 -9.03 -18.13 3.08
CA SER A 3 -7.99 -18.14 4.12
C SER A 3 -6.82 -19.08 3.78
N ASN A 4 -7.09 -20.24 3.18
CA ASN A 4 -6.05 -21.20 2.79
C ASN A 4 -5.22 -20.68 1.62
N MET A 5 -5.86 -20.01 0.63
CA MET A 5 -5.16 -19.39 -0.49
C MET A 5 -4.24 -18.27 -0.02
N TYR A 6 -4.74 -17.42 0.86
CA TYR A 6 -3.93 -16.34 1.44
C TYR A 6 -2.73 -16.88 2.23
N LYS A 7 -2.94 -17.90 3.08
CA LYS A 7 -1.85 -18.51 3.86
C LYS A 7 -0.77 -19.14 2.97
N LYS A 8 -1.18 -19.82 1.89
CA LYS A 8 -0.26 -20.58 1.01
C LYS A 8 0.46 -19.68 -0.01
N TYR A 9 -0.22 -18.64 -0.51
CA TYR A 9 0.26 -17.85 -1.65
C TYR A 9 0.49 -16.37 -1.34
N GLY A 10 0.23 -15.93 -0.12
CA GLY A 10 0.39 -14.52 0.30
C GLY A 10 -0.74 -13.59 -0.18
N LEU A 11 -1.43 -13.93 -1.26
CA LEU A 11 -2.60 -13.23 -1.79
C LEU A 11 -3.62 -14.27 -2.29
N THR A 12 -4.90 -14.06 -1.98
CA THR A 12 -6.00 -14.95 -2.41
C THR A 12 -6.05 -15.05 -3.93
N LEU A 13 -5.93 -13.93 -4.64
CA LEU A 13 -5.92 -13.88 -6.11
C LEU A 13 -4.83 -14.78 -6.70
N THR A 14 -3.59 -14.70 -6.20
CA THR A 14 -2.48 -15.54 -6.68
C THR A 14 -2.79 -17.03 -6.54
N GLY A 15 -3.39 -17.43 -5.42
CA GLY A 15 -3.81 -18.81 -5.20
C GLY A 15 -4.91 -19.26 -6.16
N LEU A 16 -5.91 -18.41 -6.37
CA LEU A 16 -7.02 -18.71 -7.28
C LEU A 16 -6.57 -18.81 -8.75
N MET A 17 -5.70 -17.93 -9.19
CA MET A 17 -5.10 -18.01 -10.54
C MET A 17 -4.33 -19.32 -10.75
N ARG A 18 -3.55 -19.76 -9.76
CA ARG A 18 -2.72 -20.96 -9.86
C ARG A 18 -3.53 -22.26 -9.80
N GLU A 19 -4.46 -22.35 -8.86
CA GLU A 19 -5.18 -23.61 -8.60
C GLU A 19 -6.46 -23.74 -9.44
N TYR A 20 -7.13 -22.64 -9.74
CA TYR A 20 -8.44 -22.65 -10.42
C TYR A 20 -8.43 -21.99 -11.80
N LYS A 21 -7.28 -21.43 -12.23
CA LYS A 21 -7.12 -20.75 -13.52
C LYS A 21 -8.19 -19.68 -13.78
N ILE A 22 -8.61 -18.98 -12.73
CA ILE A 22 -9.59 -17.88 -12.86
C ILE A 22 -8.99 -16.73 -13.64
N ASP A 23 -9.84 -15.96 -14.30
CA ASP A 23 -9.47 -14.66 -14.83
C ASP A 23 -9.26 -13.67 -13.67
N PRO A 24 -8.05 -13.08 -13.53
CA PRO A 24 -7.78 -12.17 -12.43
C PRO A 24 -8.56 -10.85 -12.53
N ASP A 25 -8.90 -10.41 -13.74
CA ASP A 25 -9.62 -9.16 -13.94
C ASP A 25 -11.08 -9.29 -13.53
N GLU A 26 -11.75 -10.38 -13.97
CA GLU A 26 -13.12 -10.69 -13.53
C GLU A 26 -13.20 -10.84 -12.01
N TYR A 27 -12.21 -11.51 -11.39
CA TYR A 27 -12.15 -11.65 -9.94
C TYR A 27 -12.00 -10.30 -9.23
N LEU A 28 -11.08 -9.44 -9.71
CA LEU A 28 -10.86 -8.11 -9.11
C LEU A 28 -12.11 -7.23 -9.26
N ASP A 29 -12.75 -7.24 -10.41
CA ASP A 29 -13.97 -6.47 -10.63
C ASP A 29 -15.09 -6.96 -9.71
N PHE A 30 -15.26 -8.27 -9.55
CA PHE A 30 -16.25 -8.84 -8.64
C PHE A 30 -16.02 -8.47 -7.17
N ILE A 31 -14.77 -8.59 -6.66
CA ILE A 31 -14.50 -8.29 -5.24
C ILE A 31 -14.47 -6.80 -4.92
N HIS A 32 -14.26 -5.94 -5.94
CA HIS A 32 -14.20 -4.49 -5.80
C HIS A 32 -15.51 -3.80 -6.24
N ASP A 33 -16.53 -4.58 -6.64
CA ASP A 33 -17.89 -4.06 -6.86
C ASP A 33 -18.62 -3.91 -5.52
N VAL A 34 -18.04 -3.07 -4.66
CA VAL A 34 -18.56 -2.75 -3.34
C VAL A 34 -18.68 -1.24 -3.18
N THR A 35 -19.70 -0.84 -2.45
CA THR A 35 -19.83 0.55 -2.00
C THR A 35 -19.18 0.70 -0.63
N HIS A 36 -18.64 1.88 -0.37
CA HIS A 36 -17.99 2.23 0.90
C HIS A 36 -18.71 3.44 1.53
N PRO A 37 -19.94 3.25 2.05
CA PRO A 37 -20.76 4.34 2.59
C PRO A 37 -20.14 4.99 3.84
N GLU A 38 -19.20 4.30 4.49
CA GLU A 38 -18.44 4.79 5.63
C GLU A 38 -17.38 5.82 5.24
N LEU A 39 -16.92 5.83 3.99
CA LEU A 39 -15.92 6.79 3.52
C LEU A 39 -16.56 8.17 3.36
N LYS A 40 -15.86 9.17 3.87
CA LYS A 40 -16.28 10.57 3.79
C LYS A 40 -15.13 11.42 3.27
N TYR A 41 -15.50 12.58 2.74
CA TYR A 41 -14.52 13.59 2.34
C TYR A 41 -13.63 14.02 3.52
N GLU A 42 -12.33 13.82 3.38
CA GLU A 42 -11.31 14.03 4.41
C GLU A 42 -10.53 15.34 4.17
N LYS A 43 -11.25 16.48 4.27
CA LYS A 43 -10.68 17.81 3.97
C LYS A 43 -9.39 18.11 4.71
N GLN A 44 -9.29 17.72 5.98
CA GLN A 44 -8.08 17.99 6.77
C GLN A 44 -6.91 17.12 6.32
N LEU A 45 -7.16 15.86 6.01
CA LEU A 45 -6.15 14.96 5.46
C LEU A 45 -5.66 15.45 4.09
N GLN A 46 -6.59 15.87 3.23
CA GLN A 46 -6.27 16.48 1.95
C GLN A 46 -5.32 17.67 2.12
N LYS A 47 -5.67 18.60 3.02
CA LYS A 47 -4.82 19.77 3.31
C LYS A 47 -3.43 19.38 3.81
N SER A 48 -3.34 18.39 4.71
CA SER A 48 -2.07 17.90 5.24
C SER A 48 -1.21 17.26 4.13
N LEU A 49 -1.81 16.45 3.26
CA LEU A 49 -1.11 15.85 2.12
C LEU A 49 -0.65 16.91 1.11
N ASN A 50 -1.47 17.93 0.82
CA ASN A 50 -1.11 19.01 -0.09
C ASN A 50 0.05 19.86 0.43
N ASN A 51 0.13 20.05 1.75
CA ASN A 51 1.23 20.78 2.38
C ASN A 51 2.51 19.95 2.53
N LEU A 52 2.42 18.62 2.37
CA LEU A 52 3.59 17.75 2.44
C LEU A 52 4.43 17.92 1.17
N SER A 53 5.66 18.38 1.34
CA SER A 53 6.64 18.43 0.24
C SER A 53 7.00 17.02 -0.23
N GLY A 54 7.35 16.90 -1.51
CA GLY A 54 7.73 15.61 -2.11
C GLY A 54 6.60 14.93 -2.85
N ARG A 55 7.00 13.93 -3.62
CA ARG A 55 6.14 13.14 -4.49
C ARG A 55 5.36 12.11 -3.67
N LYS A 56 4.10 11.89 -4.02
CA LYS A 56 3.21 10.97 -3.33
C LYS A 56 2.65 9.94 -4.31
N PHE A 57 2.68 8.67 -3.89
CA PHE A 57 2.28 7.53 -4.72
C PHE A 57 1.43 6.56 -3.93
N ILE A 58 0.58 5.82 -4.63
CA ILE A 58 -0.14 4.66 -4.07
C ILE A 58 0.43 3.39 -4.68
N TYR A 59 0.80 2.43 -3.83
CA TYR A 59 1.15 1.07 -4.23
C TYR A 59 0.24 0.07 -3.54
N THR A 60 -0.58 -0.66 -4.30
CA THR A 60 -1.64 -1.52 -3.78
C THR A 60 -1.66 -2.91 -4.42
N ASN A 61 -2.05 -3.94 -3.63
CA ASN A 61 -2.40 -5.27 -4.14
C ASN A 61 -3.86 -5.35 -4.66
N ALA A 62 -4.60 -4.24 -4.60
CA ALA A 62 -5.93 -4.10 -5.21
C ALA A 62 -5.82 -3.58 -6.66
N SER A 63 -6.96 -3.45 -7.35
CA SER A 63 -7.02 -2.81 -8.67
C SER A 63 -6.96 -1.28 -8.56
N GLN A 64 -6.45 -0.63 -9.60
CA GLN A 64 -6.40 0.83 -9.69
C GLN A 64 -7.81 1.45 -9.63
N SER A 65 -8.80 0.81 -10.26
CA SER A 65 -10.18 1.27 -10.23
C SER A 65 -10.73 1.33 -8.79
N HIS A 66 -10.45 0.31 -7.99
CA HIS A 66 -10.84 0.29 -6.58
C HIS A 66 -10.13 1.39 -5.77
N ALA A 67 -8.81 1.52 -5.93
CA ALA A 67 -8.05 2.59 -5.25
C ALA A 67 -8.60 3.98 -5.61
N LYS A 68 -8.90 4.22 -6.89
CA LYS A 68 -9.51 5.49 -7.34
C LYS A 68 -10.88 5.74 -6.74
N LYS A 69 -11.76 4.73 -6.67
CA LYS A 69 -13.07 4.87 -6.01
C LYS A 69 -12.92 5.36 -4.55
N ILE A 70 -11.99 4.75 -3.80
CA ILE A 70 -11.71 5.12 -2.40
C ILE A 70 -11.15 6.54 -2.31
N LEU A 71 -10.11 6.85 -3.06
CA LEU A 71 -9.47 8.17 -3.05
C LEU A 71 -10.45 9.28 -3.45
N SER A 72 -11.30 9.03 -4.46
CA SER A 72 -12.32 9.99 -4.90
C SER A 72 -13.37 10.23 -3.83
N ALA A 73 -13.87 9.17 -3.16
CA ALA A 73 -14.82 9.31 -2.06
C ALA A 73 -14.24 10.12 -0.88
N MET A 74 -12.93 10.04 -0.66
CA MET A 74 -12.22 10.80 0.38
C MET A 74 -11.75 12.18 -0.10
N GLY A 75 -11.86 12.51 -1.40
CA GLY A 75 -11.37 13.76 -1.99
C GLY A 75 -9.85 13.85 -2.10
N LEU A 76 -9.16 12.72 -2.20
CA LEU A 76 -7.70 12.61 -2.16
C LEU A 76 -7.05 12.23 -3.49
N GLU A 77 -7.82 12.06 -4.57
CA GLU A 77 -7.30 11.54 -5.84
C GLU A 77 -6.19 12.43 -6.43
N ALA A 78 -6.34 13.75 -6.31
CA ALA A 78 -5.38 14.72 -6.84
C ALA A 78 -4.07 14.83 -6.03
N GLU A 79 -4.02 14.24 -4.83
CA GLU A 79 -2.85 14.31 -3.96
C GLU A 79 -1.74 13.31 -4.34
N PHE A 80 -2.03 12.36 -5.24
CA PHE A 80 -1.11 11.30 -5.64
C PHE A 80 -0.80 11.36 -7.13
N GLU A 81 0.49 11.34 -7.47
CA GLU A 81 0.95 11.41 -8.86
C GLU A 81 0.62 10.13 -9.64
N LYS A 82 0.68 8.99 -8.98
CA LYS A 82 0.50 7.68 -9.63
C LYS A 82 -0.01 6.63 -8.66
N ILE A 83 -0.80 5.71 -9.20
CA ILE A 83 -1.23 4.49 -8.53
C ILE A 83 -0.59 3.31 -9.25
N LEU A 84 0.17 2.49 -8.53
CA LEU A 84 0.67 1.20 -8.98
C LEU A 84 -0.19 0.10 -8.37
N ASP A 85 -0.90 -0.63 -9.18
CA ASP A 85 -1.82 -1.68 -8.78
C ASP A 85 -1.27 -3.09 -9.05
N ILE A 86 -2.03 -4.11 -8.67
CA ILE A 86 -1.64 -5.50 -8.86
C ILE A 86 -1.51 -5.90 -10.34
N LYS A 87 -2.26 -5.26 -11.25
CA LYS A 87 -2.16 -5.51 -12.69
C LYS A 87 -0.83 -4.99 -13.25
N ALA A 88 -0.46 -3.77 -12.86
CA ALA A 88 0.79 -3.15 -13.27
C ALA A 88 2.04 -3.89 -12.73
N THR A 89 1.92 -4.60 -11.61
CA THR A 89 2.96 -5.53 -11.12
C THR A 89 2.87 -6.92 -11.74
N GLN A 90 2.09 -7.11 -12.80
CA GLN A 90 1.87 -8.41 -13.46
C GLN A 90 1.39 -9.50 -12.49
N TYR A 91 0.49 -9.11 -11.58
CA TYR A 91 -0.06 -9.95 -10.52
C TYR A 91 0.97 -10.51 -9.53
N VAL A 92 2.17 -9.89 -9.47
CA VAL A 92 3.17 -10.14 -8.41
C VAL A 92 2.84 -9.25 -7.21
N PRO A 93 2.33 -9.81 -6.10
CA PRO A 93 1.86 -9.01 -4.98
C PRO A 93 2.98 -8.60 -4.02
N LYS A 94 2.74 -7.58 -3.20
CA LYS A 94 3.48 -7.40 -1.94
C LYS A 94 3.28 -8.66 -1.07
N PRO A 95 4.30 -9.15 -0.39
CA PRO A 95 5.67 -8.66 -0.22
C PRO A 95 6.73 -9.27 -1.17
N ASP A 96 6.38 -9.76 -2.36
CA ASP A 96 7.38 -10.30 -3.30
C ASP A 96 8.38 -9.20 -3.71
N PRO A 97 9.69 -9.36 -3.54
CA PRO A 97 10.69 -8.35 -3.87
C PRO A 97 10.62 -7.83 -5.30
N LYS A 98 10.26 -8.69 -6.26
CA LYS A 98 10.12 -8.29 -7.68
C LYS A 98 9.10 -7.17 -7.88
N SER A 99 8.03 -7.17 -7.08
CA SER A 99 7.02 -6.12 -7.17
C SER A 99 7.52 -4.76 -6.68
N TYR A 100 8.51 -4.73 -5.79
CA TYR A 100 9.15 -3.50 -5.32
C TYR A 100 10.14 -2.95 -6.35
N ASP A 101 10.85 -3.81 -7.09
CA ASP A 101 11.67 -3.35 -8.23
C ASP A 101 10.79 -2.69 -9.30
N ILE A 102 9.61 -3.26 -9.56
CA ILE A 102 8.62 -2.66 -10.47
C ILE A 102 8.13 -1.33 -9.90
N MET A 103 7.87 -1.25 -8.61
CA MET A 103 7.42 -0.05 -7.91
C MET A 103 8.45 1.09 -8.05
N LEU A 104 9.71 0.86 -7.71
CA LEU A 104 10.77 1.86 -7.83
C LEU A 104 10.88 2.40 -9.26
N LYS A 105 10.92 1.51 -10.25
CA LYS A 105 10.95 1.87 -11.68
C LYS A 105 9.72 2.65 -12.11
N SER A 106 8.53 2.18 -11.71
CA SER A 106 7.25 2.78 -12.08
C SER A 106 7.09 4.20 -11.54
N PHE A 107 7.57 4.46 -10.33
CA PHE A 107 7.53 5.77 -9.69
C PHE A 107 8.74 6.64 -10.05
N GLY A 108 9.72 6.09 -10.78
CA GLY A 108 10.95 6.80 -11.14
C GLY A 108 11.76 7.21 -9.92
N ILE A 109 11.83 6.34 -8.91
CA ILE A 109 12.65 6.54 -7.72
C ILE A 109 14.07 6.07 -8.05
N LEU A 110 15.02 7.00 -8.06
CA LEU A 110 16.41 6.73 -8.33
C LEU A 110 17.14 6.23 -7.07
N SER A 111 18.29 5.60 -7.24
CA SER A 111 19.05 5.01 -6.13
C SER A 111 19.46 6.01 -5.05
N ASP A 112 19.78 7.25 -5.43
CA ASP A 112 20.11 8.35 -4.53
C ASP A 112 18.89 8.95 -3.80
N GLN A 113 17.68 8.58 -4.20
CA GLN A 113 16.41 9.02 -3.59
C GLN A 113 15.84 8.00 -2.62
N ILE A 114 16.34 6.76 -2.62
CA ILE A 114 15.77 5.65 -1.83
C ILE A 114 15.79 5.99 -0.33
N GLU A 115 16.91 6.46 0.21
CA GLU A 115 17.07 6.79 1.64
C GLU A 115 16.17 7.96 2.08
N ASN A 116 15.73 8.80 1.13
CA ASN A 116 14.81 9.91 1.35
C ASN A 116 13.35 9.54 1.04
N SER A 117 13.09 8.26 0.73
CA SER A 117 11.75 7.76 0.46
C SER A 117 11.19 7.00 1.66
N ILE A 118 9.89 7.19 1.90
CA ILE A 118 9.18 6.57 3.02
C ILE A 118 8.14 5.60 2.46
N PHE A 119 8.11 4.38 2.97
CA PHE A 119 7.10 3.37 2.64
C PHE A 119 6.19 3.15 3.85
N ILE A 120 4.90 3.42 3.68
CA ILE A 120 3.87 3.37 4.72
C ILE A 120 2.94 2.19 4.45
N GLU A 121 2.71 1.34 5.46
CA GLU A 121 1.94 0.10 5.28
C GLU A 121 1.33 -0.37 6.61
N ASP A 122 0.17 -1.01 6.58
CA ASP A 122 -0.49 -1.59 7.75
C ASP A 122 -0.15 -3.07 7.98
N THR A 123 0.42 -3.73 7.00
CA THR A 123 0.85 -5.14 7.05
C THR A 123 2.37 -5.20 7.12
N ALA A 124 2.93 -5.48 8.30
CA ALA A 124 4.36 -5.32 8.58
C ALA A 124 5.27 -6.17 7.68
N LYS A 125 4.86 -7.39 7.29
CA LYS A 125 5.64 -8.21 6.34
C LYS A 125 5.88 -7.49 4.99
N ASN A 126 4.99 -6.59 4.59
CA ASN A 126 5.15 -5.81 3.37
C ASN A 126 6.20 -4.70 3.52
N LEU A 127 6.61 -4.34 4.75
CA LEU A 127 7.69 -3.38 5.00
C LEU A 127 9.08 -4.01 4.77
N LYS A 128 9.22 -5.32 4.96
CA LYS A 128 10.50 -6.01 4.84
C LYS A 128 11.23 -5.74 3.52
N PRO A 129 10.65 -5.94 2.32
CA PRO A 129 11.36 -5.67 1.08
C PRO A 129 11.72 -4.18 0.90
N ALA A 130 10.85 -3.27 1.33
CA ALA A 130 11.11 -1.83 1.30
C ALA A 130 12.32 -1.49 2.19
N LYS A 131 12.36 -2.02 3.41
CA LYS A 131 13.50 -1.83 4.34
C LYS A 131 14.81 -2.36 3.76
N LEU A 132 14.78 -3.56 3.18
CA LEU A 132 15.96 -4.17 2.57
C LEU A 132 16.49 -3.39 1.35
N LEU A 133 15.62 -2.64 0.67
CA LEU A 133 15.98 -1.73 -0.41
C LEU A 133 16.53 -0.40 0.10
N GLY A 134 16.42 -0.08 1.40
CA GLY A 134 16.91 1.14 2.01
C GLY A 134 15.86 2.24 2.20
N LEU A 135 14.57 1.98 1.91
CA LEU A 135 13.52 2.94 2.22
C LEU A 135 13.31 3.03 3.75
N LYS A 136 12.91 4.19 4.22
CA LYS A 136 12.36 4.34 5.59
C LYS A 136 10.98 3.69 5.63
N THR A 137 10.70 2.96 6.70
CA THR A 137 9.48 2.16 6.82
C THR A 137 8.62 2.62 7.98
N VAL A 138 7.34 2.76 7.71
CA VAL A 138 6.34 3.19 8.69
C VAL A 138 5.22 2.16 8.75
N TRP A 139 5.02 1.59 9.94
CA TRP A 139 3.87 0.73 10.18
C TRP A 139 2.70 1.54 10.73
N MET A 140 1.54 1.44 10.06
CA MET A 140 0.28 1.94 10.59
C MET A 140 -0.34 0.87 11.47
N GLU A 141 -0.55 1.20 12.76
CA GLU A 141 -1.10 0.27 13.73
C GLU A 141 -2.44 -0.30 13.27
N ASN A 142 -2.53 -1.63 13.27
CA ASN A 142 -3.73 -2.34 12.91
C ASN A 142 -3.85 -3.59 13.78
N GLU A 143 -4.86 -3.62 14.65
CA GLU A 143 -5.09 -4.75 15.57
C GLU A 143 -5.19 -6.10 14.85
N ARG A 144 -5.74 -6.12 13.63
CA ARG A 144 -5.86 -7.34 12.81
C ARG A 144 -4.51 -7.90 12.38
N ASN A 145 -3.48 -7.05 12.33
CA ASN A 145 -2.14 -7.37 11.83
C ASN A 145 -1.07 -7.36 12.93
N ILE A 146 -1.45 -7.31 14.21
CA ILE A 146 -0.50 -7.23 15.34
C ILE A 146 0.45 -8.43 15.41
N GLU A 147 -0.03 -9.63 15.08
CA GLU A 147 0.81 -10.83 15.06
C GLU A 147 1.81 -10.84 13.89
N ASP A 148 1.44 -10.23 12.78
CA ASP A 148 2.34 -10.01 11.65
C ASP A 148 3.42 -8.98 12.02
N TYR A 149 3.03 -7.90 12.69
CA TYR A 149 3.96 -6.90 13.22
C TYR A 149 4.98 -7.51 14.18
N LYS A 150 4.55 -8.29 15.18
CA LYS A 150 5.48 -8.94 16.13
C LYS A 150 6.55 -9.78 15.44
N LYS A 151 6.24 -10.38 14.30
CA LYS A 151 7.16 -11.23 13.52
C LYS A 151 8.08 -10.43 12.59
N ASN A 152 7.73 -9.20 12.27
CA ASN A 152 8.41 -8.38 11.26
C ASN A 152 8.82 -7.00 11.80
N SER A 153 8.79 -6.79 13.12
CA SER A 153 9.10 -5.50 13.77
C SER A 153 10.53 -5.01 13.49
N GLU A 154 11.46 -5.91 13.21
CA GLU A 154 12.83 -5.57 12.81
C GLU A 154 12.94 -4.77 11.51
N TYR A 155 11.87 -4.83 10.66
CA TYR A 155 11.77 -4.11 9.39
C TYR A 155 10.97 -2.81 9.50
N VAL A 156 10.67 -2.35 10.73
CA VAL A 156 9.86 -1.16 11.00
C VAL A 156 10.72 -0.08 11.64
N ASP A 157 10.83 1.09 11.02
CA ASP A 157 11.54 2.24 11.59
C ASP A 157 10.65 3.05 12.53
N TYR A 158 9.38 3.26 12.15
CA TYR A 158 8.42 4.08 12.87
C TYR A 158 7.06 3.40 12.94
N THR A 159 6.33 3.70 14.00
CA THR A 159 4.97 3.19 14.22
C THR A 159 4.05 4.35 14.55
N TYR A 160 2.87 4.40 13.92
CA TYR A 160 1.84 5.40 14.16
C TYR A 160 0.45 4.76 14.24
N SER A 161 -0.40 5.32 15.08
CA SER A 161 -1.80 4.86 15.23
C SER A 161 -2.65 5.18 14.00
N ASP A 162 -2.31 6.26 13.29
CA ASP A 162 -3.01 6.72 12.10
C ASP A 162 -2.16 7.67 11.24
N ILE A 163 -2.60 7.86 10.00
CA ILE A 163 -1.87 8.69 9.02
C ILE A 163 -1.82 10.18 9.41
N LYS A 164 -2.79 10.69 10.18
CA LYS A 164 -2.82 12.11 10.58
C LYS A 164 -1.74 12.37 11.62
N SER A 165 -1.53 11.44 12.55
CA SER A 165 -0.45 11.50 13.54
C SER A 165 0.92 11.52 12.86
N PHE A 166 1.14 10.65 11.88
CA PHE A 166 2.36 10.64 11.08
C PHE A 166 2.60 11.97 10.34
N LEU A 167 1.57 12.50 9.66
CA LEU A 167 1.70 13.75 8.91
C LEU A 167 1.97 14.95 9.82
N ASN A 168 1.36 14.98 11.01
CA ASN A 168 1.60 16.03 12.00
C ASN A 168 3.06 16.02 12.48
N ASP A 169 3.62 14.83 12.72
CA ASP A 169 5.02 14.68 13.13
C ASP A 169 5.99 15.19 12.05
N ILE A 170 5.75 14.85 10.78
CA ILE A 170 6.59 15.35 9.69
C ILE A 170 6.50 16.86 9.57
N HIS A 171 5.31 17.45 9.70
CA HIS A 171 5.14 18.92 9.61
C HIS A 171 5.83 19.66 10.76
N ASN A 172 5.94 19.07 11.94
CA ASN A 172 6.57 19.69 13.10
C ASN A 172 8.10 19.55 13.09
N ASN A 173 8.65 18.61 12.32
CA ASN A 173 10.08 18.32 12.27
C ASN A 173 10.78 18.83 10.99
N ASN A 174 10.05 19.50 10.10
CA ASN A 174 10.54 20.24 8.93
C ASN A 174 10.46 21.75 9.14
#